data_192ba4ee189ef94c6e935a2a96ffbb60
#
_entry.id   192ba4ee189ef94c6e935a2a96ffbb60
#
_cell.length_a   1.000
_cell.length_b   1.000
_cell.length_c   1.000
_cell.angle_alpha   90.00
_cell.angle_beta   90.00
_cell.angle_gamma   90.00
#
_symmetry.space_group_name_H-M   'P 1'
#
loop_
_entity.id
_entity.type
_entity.pdbx_description
1 polymer ?
#
loop_
_entity_poly.entity_id
_entity_poly.type
_entity_poly.pdbx_seq_one_letter_code
_entity_poly.pdbx_strand_id
1 'polypeptide(L)'
;MRILLLIISIIISFNTFTQSTITVGATTVEIDTIYTGLDIPWEIIYGQDGYIWTTERKGIVSRIDPIAKTKTVILNIVSSVYQNSESGLLGMVMHPDFTTTPEVFMAYTYGSFSNLKEKLVKYTYNGTNLVNEVILLDNIIGNTTHNGSRLIILPDNTLLFSTGDAQNQEFPQDINALNGKILRINLDGTVPNDNPFPGNPVYSYGHRNVQGIVQHPNGKIYLSEHGASTDDEFQIAEIGRNFGWPNVEGFCNLSGEQAFCSANNVKEPLLAWTPTIAPSDLIYYENAMFPEFDNKILMTVLKDKKIIALELSLDGTSVAGQTHYLYNQFGRLRDICVGPLKEIYLATNGVSWSNTNPNTHSIIVLRPLNDLTINDFGSNSFAIYPNPTENQFTMDVSDDLMGSSFYLIDMSGRVLFSSIITELSTKVNSSLLENGMYQLIITGKNGEKIARKLLK
;
A
#
# COMPACT_ATOMS: atom_id res chain seq x y z
N MET A 1 9.11 -21.19 71.96
CA MET A 1 9.35 -21.48 70.54
C MET A 1 8.44 -20.52 69.75
N ARG A 2 9.02 -19.41 69.27
CA ARG A 2 8.27 -18.39 68.45
C ARG A 2 8.48 -18.70 66.98
N ILE A 3 7.41 -19.03 66.28
CA ILE A 3 7.41 -19.27 64.84
C ILE A 3 7.33 -17.88 64.17
N LEU A 4 8.40 -17.53 63.44
CA LEU A 4 8.48 -16.32 62.61
C LEU A 4 7.86 -16.65 61.26
N LEU A 5 6.67 -16.12 60.94
CA LEU A 5 6.07 -16.20 59.61
C LEU A 5 6.76 -15.16 58.70
N LEU A 6 7.50 -15.66 57.71
CA LEU A 6 8.07 -14.84 56.64
C LEU A 6 6.98 -14.65 55.57
N ILE A 7 6.42 -13.44 55.47
CA ILE A 7 5.54 -13.07 54.35
C ILE A 7 6.43 -12.64 53.18
N ILE A 8 6.52 -13.50 52.14
CA ILE A 8 7.16 -13.16 50.88
C ILE A 8 6.14 -12.39 50.07
N SER A 9 6.29 -11.06 49.95
CA SER A 9 5.53 -10.24 49.00
C SER A 9 6.09 -10.42 47.61
N ILE A 10 5.37 -11.13 46.76
CA ILE A 10 5.67 -11.20 45.32
C ILE A 10 5.23 -9.88 44.71
N ILE A 11 6.18 -9.02 44.39
CA ILE A 11 5.93 -7.81 43.59
C ILE A 11 5.80 -8.26 42.14
N ILE A 12 4.58 -8.38 41.63
CA ILE A 12 4.30 -8.56 40.23
C ILE A 12 4.44 -7.16 39.58
N SER A 13 5.56 -6.91 38.99
CA SER A 13 5.74 -5.73 38.14
C SER A 13 4.95 -5.93 36.83
N PHE A 14 3.81 -5.28 36.71
CA PHE A 14 3.14 -5.11 35.44
C PHE A 14 3.97 -4.15 34.62
N ASN A 15 4.64 -4.67 33.59
CA ASN A 15 5.18 -3.82 32.53
C ASN A 15 3.98 -3.27 31.75
N THR A 16 3.56 -2.05 32.08
CA THR A 16 2.67 -1.28 31.23
C THR A 16 3.47 -0.88 30.00
N PHE A 17 3.27 -1.58 28.88
CA PHE A 17 3.71 -1.09 27.58
C PHE A 17 2.91 0.19 27.32
N THR A 18 3.52 1.34 27.45
CA THR A 18 2.94 2.60 26.98
C THR A 18 2.90 2.51 25.45
N GLN A 19 1.73 2.28 24.89
CA GLN A 19 1.49 2.46 23.46
C GLN A 19 1.86 3.91 23.10
N SER A 20 2.69 4.09 22.08
CA SER A 20 3.02 5.42 21.61
C SER A 20 1.84 5.96 20.79
N THR A 21 1.37 7.13 21.14
CA THR A 21 0.30 7.80 20.43
C THR A 21 0.80 9.09 19.81
N ILE A 22 0.24 9.45 18.67
CA ILE A 22 0.43 10.77 18.02
C ILE A 22 -0.92 11.34 17.63
N THR A 23 -0.91 12.59 17.20
CA THR A 23 -2.11 13.23 16.66
C THR A 23 -1.95 13.40 15.14
N VAL A 24 -2.95 12.97 14.41
CA VAL A 24 -3.11 13.22 12.96
C VAL A 24 -4.31 14.14 12.82
N GLY A 25 -4.06 15.45 12.59
CA GLY A 25 -5.15 16.44 12.67
C GLY A 25 -5.79 16.47 14.07
N ALA A 26 -7.08 16.16 14.15
CA ALA A 26 -7.83 16.05 15.41
C ALA A 26 -7.85 14.60 15.97
N THR A 27 -7.47 13.62 15.16
CA THR A 27 -7.56 12.19 15.53
C THR A 27 -6.34 11.75 16.32
N THR A 28 -6.56 11.16 17.51
CA THR A 28 -5.50 10.47 18.24
C THR A 28 -5.27 9.10 17.64
N VAL A 29 -4.01 8.79 17.32
CA VAL A 29 -3.60 7.60 16.59
C VAL A 29 -2.61 6.80 17.43
N GLU A 30 -2.90 5.52 17.64
CA GLU A 30 -1.93 4.55 18.12
C GLU A 30 -0.95 4.20 17.01
N ILE A 31 0.34 4.19 17.36
CA ILE A 31 1.41 3.71 16.50
C ILE A 31 1.94 2.40 17.04
N ASP A 32 2.06 1.43 16.17
CA ASP A 32 2.69 0.17 16.49
C ASP A 32 3.68 -0.24 15.40
N THR A 33 4.79 -0.83 15.81
CA THR A 33 5.78 -1.40 14.89
C THR A 33 5.44 -2.85 14.64
N ILE A 34 5.06 -3.17 13.42
CA ILE A 34 4.73 -4.52 12.99
C ILE A 34 6.00 -5.36 12.83
N TYR A 35 6.99 -4.82 12.13
CA TYR A 35 8.26 -5.48 11.95
C TYR A 35 9.38 -4.47 11.73
N THR A 36 10.57 -4.79 12.24
CA THR A 36 11.80 -4.02 12.00
C THR A 36 12.92 -4.94 11.51
N GLY A 37 13.99 -4.35 10.99
CA GLY A 37 15.12 -5.12 10.46
C GLY A 37 14.97 -5.50 8.99
N LEU A 38 14.12 -4.80 8.22
CA LEU A 38 14.01 -4.95 6.78
C LEU A 38 15.14 -4.23 6.05
N ASP A 39 15.50 -4.73 4.88
CA ASP A 39 16.47 -4.12 3.98
C ASP A 39 15.76 -3.35 2.88
N ILE A 40 15.38 -2.11 3.18
CA ILE A 40 14.71 -1.20 2.26
C ILE A 40 13.44 -1.85 1.67
N PRO A 41 12.37 -1.97 2.47
CA PRO A 41 11.07 -2.41 1.95
C PRO A 41 10.62 -1.40 0.89
N TRP A 42 10.35 -1.90 -0.33
CA TRP A 42 9.98 -1.03 -1.44
C TRP A 42 8.48 -1.04 -1.69
N GLU A 43 7.86 -2.20 -1.61
CA GLU A 43 6.41 -2.41 -1.74
C GLU A 43 5.87 -3.13 -0.50
N ILE A 44 4.71 -2.72 -0.01
CA ILE A 44 3.94 -3.43 1.01
C ILE A 44 2.50 -3.59 0.56
N ILE A 45 1.97 -4.79 0.70
CA ILE A 45 0.57 -5.11 0.38
C ILE A 45 -0.05 -5.84 1.56
N TYR A 46 -1.23 -5.43 2.01
CA TYR A 46 -2.03 -6.26 2.89
C TYR A 46 -2.75 -7.31 2.04
N GLY A 47 -2.25 -8.54 2.07
CA GLY A 47 -2.74 -9.64 1.24
C GLY A 47 -4.11 -10.15 1.67
N GLN A 48 -4.85 -10.75 0.72
CA GLN A 48 -6.13 -11.42 0.98
C GLN A 48 -6.01 -12.60 1.97
N ASP A 49 -4.78 -13.07 2.20
CA ASP A 49 -4.44 -14.12 3.16
C ASP A 49 -4.20 -13.62 4.59
N GLY A 50 -4.40 -12.31 4.84
CA GLY A 50 -4.24 -11.68 6.14
C GLY A 50 -2.81 -11.36 6.56
N TYR A 51 -1.85 -11.49 5.66
CA TYR A 51 -0.45 -11.15 5.89
C TYR A 51 -0.08 -9.86 5.15
N ILE A 52 0.93 -9.16 5.69
CA ILE A 52 1.59 -8.09 4.95
C ILE A 52 2.69 -8.72 4.09
N TRP A 53 2.56 -8.57 2.78
CA TRP A 53 3.59 -8.96 1.84
C TRP A 53 4.51 -7.78 1.60
N THR A 54 5.81 -8.02 1.48
CA THR A 54 6.78 -6.95 1.21
C THR A 54 7.90 -7.42 0.32
N THR A 55 8.32 -6.55 -0.59
CA THR A 55 9.58 -6.68 -1.32
C THR A 55 10.68 -5.96 -0.55
N GLU A 56 11.84 -6.61 -0.41
CA GLU A 56 13.08 -5.97 0.04
C GLU A 56 14.00 -5.80 -1.17
N ARG A 57 14.51 -4.61 -1.36
CA ARG A 57 15.24 -4.21 -2.57
C ARG A 57 16.39 -5.12 -2.97
N LYS A 58 17.01 -5.82 -2.01
CA LYS A 58 18.06 -6.82 -2.26
C LYS A 58 17.61 -8.09 -2.99
N GLY A 59 16.30 -8.31 -3.18
CA GLY A 59 15.77 -9.51 -3.85
C GLY A 59 15.11 -10.51 -2.91
N ILE A 60 14.46 -10.04 -1.86
CA ILE A 60 13.70 -10.86 -0.91
C ILE A 60 12.23 -10.48 -1.00
N VAL A 61 11.33 -11.47 -1.03
CA VAL A 61 9.90 -11.28 -0.74
C VAL A 61 9.58 -12.01 0.55
N SER A 62 8.86 -11.33 1.42
CA SER A 62 8.47 -11.86 2.72
C SER A 62 6.98 -11.67 2.98
N ARG A 63 6.41 -12.59 3.77
CA ARG A 63 5.11 -12.44 4.42
C ARG A 63 5.34 -12.14 5.89
N ILE A 64 4.68 -11.12 6.40
CA ILE A 64 4.76 -10.70 7.79
C ILE A 64 3.39 -10.85 8.40
N ASP A 65 3.29 -11.62 9.48
CA ASP A 65 2.09 -11.72 10.29
C ASP A 65 1.92 -10.41 11.07
N PRO A 66 0.85 -9.62 10.83
CA PRO A 66 0.68 -8.34 11.49
C PRO A 66 0.32 -8.46 12.98
N ILE A 67 -0.09 -9.66 13.42
CA ILE A 67 -0.50 -9.96 14.79
C ILE A 67 0.67 -10.59 15.56
N ALA A 68 1.21 -11.71 15.06
CA ALA A 68 2.35 -12.39 15.68
C ALA A 68 3.67 -11.64 15.49
N LYS A 69 3.70 -10.65 14.60
CA LYS A 69 4.89 -9.83 14.27
C LYS A 69 6.08 -10.68 13.83
N THR A 70 5.79 -11.74 13.09
CA THR A 70 6.80 -12.68 12.58
C THR A 70 6.92 -12.57 11.07
N LYS A 71 8.16 -12.69 10.57
CA LYS A 71 8.48 -12.62 9.15
C LYS A 71 8.84 -13.99 8.61
N THR A 72 8.26 -14.38 7.48
CA THR A 72 8.60 -15.57 6.72
C THR A 72 9.07 -15.15 5.32
N VAL A 73 10.28 -15.53 4.95
CA VAL A 73 10.80 -15.34 3.58
C VAL A 73 10.15 -16.38 2.68
N ILE A 74 9.53 -15.93 1.59
CA ILE A 74 8.82 -16.78 0.62
C ILE A 74 9.46 -16.76 -0.78
N LEU A 75 10.39 -15.83 -1.02
CA LEU A 75 11.24 -15.80 -2.20
C LEU A 75 12.61 -15.20 -1.86
N ASN A 76 13.66 -15.82 -2.35
CA ASN A 76 15.04 -15.30 -2.26
C ASN A 76 15.69 -15.39 -3.63
N ILE A 77 15.78 -14.25 -4.32
CA ILE A 77 16.41 -14.08 -5.64
C ILE A 77 17.58 -13.08 -5.60
N VAL A 78 18.21 -12.92 -4.45
CA VAL A 78 19.36 -12.00 -4.25
C VAL A 78 20.45 -12.19 -5.30
N SER A 79 20.71 -13.42 -5.75
CA SER A 79 21.70 -13.70 -6.79
C SER A 79 21.29 -13.26 -8.20
N SER A 80 20.00 -13.02 -8.44
CA SER A 80 19.45 -12.62 -9.74
C SER A 80 19.18 -11.11 -9.83
N VAL A 81 19.05 -10.46 -8.68
CA VAL A 81 18.74 -9.01 -8.58
C VAL A 81 20.04 -8.21 -8.53
N TYR A 82 20.10 -7.17 -9.34
CA TYR A 82 21.15 -6.14 -9.20
C TYR A 82 20.62 -5.02 -8.32
N GLN A 83 21.20 -4.85 -7.14
CA GLN A 83 20.86 -3.80 -6.19
C GLN A 83 21.98 -2.78 -6.06
N ASN A 84 21.70 -1.53 -6.40
CA ASN A 84 22.57 -0.38 -6.12
C ASN A 84 21.72 0.90 -6.17
N SER A 85 21.90 1.83 -5.24
CA SER A 85 21.15 3.08 -5.15
C SER A 85 19.63 2.86 -5.13
N GLU A 86 18.87 3.12 -6.20
CA GLU A 86 17.44 2.88 -6.31
C GLU A 86 17.09 1.52 -6.91
N SER A 87 18.04 0.91 -7.63
CA SER A 87 17.80 -0.37 -8.31
C SER A 87 17.66 -1.55 -7.33
N GLY A 88 17.00 -2.61 -7.75
CA GLY A 88 16.77 -3.81 -6.94
C GLY A 88 15.46 -4.51 -7.29
N LEU A 89 14.94 -5.29 -6.35
CA LEU A 89 13.55 -5.78 -6.37
C LEU A 89 12.65 -4.68 -5.85
N LEU A 90 11.71 -4.22 -6.68
CA LEU A 90 10.98 -2.99 -6.49
C LEU A 90 9.47 -3.27 -6.32
N GLY A 91 8.65 -2.90 -7.30
CA GLY A 91 7.20 -3.02 -7.21
C GLY A 91 6.69 -4.45 -7.20
N MET A 92 5.55 -4.64 -6.58
CA MET A 92 4.83 -5.89 -6.49
C MET A 92 3.32 -5.63 -6.52
N VAL A 93 2.55 -6.49 -7.17
CA VAL A 93 1.08 -6.49 -7.07
C VAL A 93 0.57 -7.92 -7.10
N MET A 94 -0.51 -8.20 -6.37
CA MET A 94 -1.19 -9.49 -6.34
C MET A 94 -2.31 -9.55 -7.38
N HIS A 95 -2.57 -10.75 -7.89
CA HIS A 95 -3.77 -10.99 -8.70
C HIS A 95 -5.03 -10.58 -7.92
N PRO A 96 -6.03 -9.92 -8.53
CA PRO A 96 -7.27 -9.51 -7.84
C PRO A 96 -7.99 -10.67 -7.14
N ASP A 97 -7.98 -11.86 -7.76
CA ASP A 97 -8.55 -13.08 -7.21
C ASP A 97 -7.44 -14.00 -6.64
N PHE A 98 -6.54 -13.46 -5.81
CA PHE A 98 -5.36 -14.17 -5.30
C PHE A 98 -5.70 -15.49 -4.60
N THR A 99 -6.87 -15.59 -3.95
CA THR A 99 -7.30 -16.82 -3.27
C THR A 99 -7.54 -17.99 -4.22
N THR A 100 -7.93 -17.73 -5.46
CA THR A 100 -8.19 -18.74 -6.50
C THR A 100 -7.09 -18.77 -7.57
N THR A 101 -6.45 -17.63 -7.81
CA THR A 101 -5.36 -17.45 -8.77
C THR A 101 -4.18 -16.83 -8.03
N PRO A 102 -3.37 -17.64 -7.30
CA PRO A 102 -2.33 -17.14 -6.40
C PRO A 102 -1.09 -16.67 -7.17
N GLU A 103 -1.29 -15.68 -8.04
CA GLU A 103 -0.25 -15.06 -8.85
C GLU A 103 0.19 -13.71 -8.26
N VAL A 104 1.49 -13.45 -8.33
CA VAL A 104 2.13 -12.20 -7.87
C VAL A 104 3.02 -11.68 -8.97
N PHE A 105 2.84 -10.41 -9.32
CA PHE A 105 3.61 -9.71 -10.34
C PHE A 105 4.65 -8.83 -9.68
N MET A 106 5.88 -8.82 -10.19
CA MET A 106 6.98 -8.06 -9.60
C MET A 106 7.90 -7.52 -10.68
N ALA A 107 8.50 -6.35 -10.38
CA ALA A 107 9.53 -5.75 -11.22
C ALA A 107 10.87 -5.72 -10.51
N TYR A 108 11.95 -6.02 -11.22
CA TYR A 108 13.29 -5.92 -10.66
C TYR A 108 14.38 -5.68 -11.70
N THR A 109 15.46 -5.08 -11.24
CA THR A 109 16.66 -4.87 -12.05
C THR A 109 17.62 -6.04 -11.91
N TYR A 110 18.28 -6.37 -13.02
CA TYR A 110 19.23 -7.50 -13.12
C TYR A 110 20.38 -7.16 -14.07
N GLY A 111 21.38 -8.04 -14.13
CA GLY A 111 22.56 -7.87 -14.97
C GLY A 111 23.78 -7.33 -14.22
N SER A 112 24.47 -6.34 -14.78
CA SER A 112 25.68 -5.74 -14.20
C SER A 112 25.62 -4.21 -14.33
N PHE A 113 26.47 -3.52 -13.58
CA PHE A 113 26.55 -2.06 -13.64
C PHE A 113 26.66 -1.48 -15.06
N SER A 114 27.42 -2.12 -15.94
CA SER A 114 27.63 -1.67 -17.32
C SER A 114 26.54 -2.13 -18.29
N ASN A 115 25.66 -3.04 -17.87
CA ASN A 115 24.55 -3.57 -18.67
C ASN A 115 23.39 -3.93 -17.77
N LEU A 116 22.86 -2.92 -17.08
CA LEU A 116 21.74 -3.07 -16.19
C LEU A 116 20.44 -3.11 -16.99
N LYS A 117 19.59 -4.03 -16.64
CA LYS A 117 18.27 -4.24 -17.24
C LYS A 117 17.21 -4.30 -16.16
N GLU A 118 15.98 -4.05 -16.56
CA GLU A 118 14.78 -4.25 -15.76
C GLU A 118 13.86 -5.24 -16.46
N LYS A 119 13.11 -6.01 -15.68
CA LYS A 119 12.07 -6.91 -16.18
C LYS A 119 10.85 -6.93 -15.26
N LEU A 120 9.71 -7.25 -15.86
CA LEU A 120 8.47 -7.57 -15.18
C LEU A 120 8.24 -9.08 -15.25
N VAL A 121 7.99 -9.69 -14.10
CA VAL A 121 7.81 -11.13 -13.95
C VAL A 121 6.54 -11.46 -13.18
N LYS A 122 6.05 -12.67 -13.35
CA LYS A 122 4.98 -13.26 -12.58
C LYS A 122 5.47 -14.53 -11.88
N TYR A 123 5.07 -14.71 -10.62
CA TYR A 123 5.28 -15.92 -9.82
C TYR A 123 3.95 -16.52 -9.38
N THR A 124 3.93 -17.82 -9.14
CA THR A 124 2.80 -18.51 -8.48
C THR A 124 3.13 -18.76 -7.02
N TYR A 125 2.24 -18.43 -6.10
CA TYR A 125 2.36 -18.79 -4.70
C TYR A 125 1.75 -20.16 -4.45
N ASN A 126 2.56 -21.12 -3.97
CA ASN A 126 2.14 -22.51 -3.77
C ASN A 126 1.65 -22.82 -2.34
N GLY A 127 1.34 -21.78 -1.57
CA GLY A 127 0.97 -21.90 -0.15
C GLY A 127 2.14 -21.75 0.83
N THR A 128 3.38 -21.84 0.34
CA THR A 128 4.61 -21.72 1.15
C THR A 128 5.60 -20.75 0.53
N ASN A 129 5.85 -20.86 -0.78
CA ASN A 129 6.84 -20.08 -1.50
C ASN A 129 6.27 -19.54 -2.82
N LEU A 130 6.91 -18.51 -3.33
CA LEU A 130 6.75 -18.08 -4.72
C LEU A 130 7.62 -18.96 -5.63
N VAL A 131 7.00 -19.56 -6.64
CA VAL A 131 7.61 -20.50 -7.57
C VAL A 131 7.21 -20.19 -9.02
N ASN A 132 7.85 -20.85 -10.00
CA ASN A 132 7.49 -20.77 -11.41
C ASN A 132 7.54 -19.33 -11.97
N GLU A 133 8.73 -18.72 -11.99
CA GLU A 133 8.92 -17.42 -12.63
C GLU A 133 8.51 -17.47 -14.10
N VAL A 134 7.65 -16.54 -14.50
CA VAL A 134 7.29 -16.29 -15.89
C VAL A 134 7.63 -14.83 -16.22
N ILE A 135 8.44 -14.63 -17.24
CA ILE A 135 8.82 -13.28 -17.69
C ILE A 135 7.71 -12.74 -18.60
N LEU A 136 7.18 -11.56 -18.24
CA LEU A 136 6.15 -10.86 -19.01
C LEU A 136 6.73 -9.75 -19.90
N LEU A 137 7.67 -8.97 -19.38
CA LEU A 137 8.46 -7.99 -20.12
C LEU A 137 9.93 -8.14 -19.72
N ASP A 138 10.83 -8.02 -20.69
CA ASP A 138 12.26 -8.22 -20.47
C ASP A 138 13.12 -7.20 -21.23
N ASN A 139 14.39 -7.14 -20.88
CA ASN A 139 15.38 -6.32 -21.56
C ASN A 139 15.09 -4.81 -21.57
N ILE A 140 14.24 -4.32 -20.67
CA ILE A 140 14.07 -2.88 -20.46
C ILE A 140 15.40 -2.33 -19.94
N ILE A 141 15.88 -1.24 -20.48
CA ILE A 141 17.15 -0.65 -20.03
C ILE A 141 16.98 -0.17 -18.60
N GLY A 142 17.82 -0.65 -17.68
CA GLY A 142 17.86 -0.24 -16.28
C GLY A 142 19.01 0.71 -16.01
N ASN A 143 18.92 1.39 -14.87
CA ASN A 143 20.04 2.16 -14.30
C ASN A 143 20.05 2.01 -12.77
N THR A 144 21.06 2.54 -12.11
CA THR A 144 21.10 2.58 -10.64
C THR A 144 20.03 3.49 -10.06
N THR A 145 19.45 4.39 -10.86
CA THR A 145 18.32 5.26 -10.51
C THR A 145 17.33 5.32 -11.66
N HIS A 146 16.13 5.85 -11.41
CA HIS A 146 15.07 6.08 -12.38
C HIS A 146 14.61 4.82 -13.12
N ASN A 147 14.26 3.79 -12.36
CA ASN A 147 13.67 2.58 -12.94
C ASN A 147 12.13 2.59 -12.90
N GLY A 148 11.49 3.51 -12.16
CA GLY A 148 10.03 3.51 -11.99
C GLY A 148 9.58 2.33 -11.14
N SER A 149 9.06 1.28 -11.77
CA SER A 149 8.73 -0.04 -11.21
C SER A 149 7.44 -0.12 -10.38
N ARG A 150 6.59 0.90 -10.32
CA ARG A 150 5.29 0.80 -9.64
C ARG A 150 4.29 0.02 -10.49
N LEU A 151 3.49 -0.82 -9.84
CA LEU A 151 2.54 -1.74 -10.47
C LEU A 151 1.15 -1.55 -9.88
N ILE A 152 0.12 -1.54 -10.74
CA ILE A 152 -1.28 -1.77 -10.34
C ILE A 152 -1.97 -2.68 -11.34
N ILE A 153 -3.00 -3.41 -10.90
CA ILE A 153 -3.92 -4.14 -11.78
C ILE A 153 -5.25 -3.38 -11.81
N LEU A 154 -5.72 -3.09 -13.01
CA LEU A 154 -6.97 -2.39 -13.25
C LEU A 154 -8.18 -3.35 -13.18
N PRO A 155 -9.42 -2.85 -13.00
CA PRO A 155 -10.62 -3.68 -12.93
C PRO A 155 -10.92 -4.49 -14.21
N ASP A 156 -10.31 -4.11 -15.34
CA ASP A 156 -10.39 -4.86 -16.60
C ASP A 156 -9.37 -6.01 -16.70
N ASN A 157 -8.65 -6.30 -15.59
CA ASN A 157 -7.57 -7.27 -15.51
C ASN A 157 -6.37 -6.94 -16.43
N THR A 158 -6.13 -5.68 -16.74
CA THR A 158 -4.86 -5.25 -17.31
C THR A 158 -3.93 -4.73 -16.21
N LEU A 159 -2.63 -4.88 -16.42
CA LEU A 159 -1.59 -4.43 -15.50
C LEU A 159 -0.95 -3.16 -16.05
N LEU A 160 -0.89 -2.11 -15.22
CA LEU A 160 -0.06 -0.94 -15.48
C LEU A 160 1.28 -1.08 -14.77
N PHE A 161 2.33 -0.74 -15.50
CA PHE A 161 3.72 -0.80 -15.05
C PHE A 161 4.44 0.50 -15.40
N SER A 162 4.96 1.22 -14.40
CA SER A 162 5.78 2.40 -14.66
C SER A 162 7.24 2.03 -14.90
N THR A 163 7.85 2.64 -15.91
CA THR A 163 9.29 2.58 -16.16
C THR A 163 9.89 3.98 -16.12
N GLY A 164 11.09 4.10 -15.55
CA GLY A 164 11.83 5.35 -15.55
C GLY A 164 12.62 5.57 -16.86
N ASP A 165 13.18 6.78 -17.00
CA ASP A 165 14.03 7.13 -18.16
C ASP A 165 15.42 6.47 -18.11
N ALA A 166 15.74 5.76 -17.03
CA ALA A 166 17.07 5.16 -16.81
C ALA A 166 18.21 6.17 -16.97
N GLN A 167 17.98 7.44 -16.65
CA GLN A 167 18.89 8.60 -16.86
C GLN A 167 19.27 8.86 -18.32
N ASN A 168 18.46 8.38 -19.28
CA ASN A 168 18.63 8.70 -20.68
C ASN A 168 17.41 9.48 -21.20
N GLN A 169 17.62 10.77 -21.42
CA GLN A 169 16.59 11.72 -21.83
C GLN A 169 16.04 11.49 -23.25
N GLU A 170 16.65 10.62 -24.06
CA GLU A 170 16.14 10.29 -25.39
C GLU A 170 14.96 9.31 -25.34
N PHE A 171 14.93 8.43 -24.32
CA PHE A 171 13.94 7.36 -24.24
C PHE A 171 12.49 7.82 -24.01
N PRO A 172 12.20 8.80 -23.12
CA PRO A 172 10.82 9.14 -22.79
C PRO A 172 9.99 9.54 -24.02
N GLN A 173 10.58 10.22 -24.99
CA GLN A 173 9.89 10.66 -26.21
C GLN A 173 9.94 9.64 -27.37
N ASP A 174 10.79 8.61 -27.29
CA ASP A 174 10.81 7.51 -28.26
C ASP A 174 9.75 6.47 -27.90
N ILE A 175 8.71 6.37 -28.73
CA ILE A 175 7.60 5.42 -28.51
C ILE A 175 8.02 3.94 -28.67
N ASN A 176 9.18 3.66 -29.25
CA ASN A 176 9.71 2.30 -29.41
C ASN A 176 10.57 1.88 -28.21
N ALA A 177 11.01 2.82 -27.37
CA ALA A 177 11.67 2.53 -26.12
C ALA A 177 10.62 2.27 -25.01
N LEU A 178 10.88 1.29 -24.15
CA LEU A 178 9.99 0.98 -23.03
C LEU A 178 10.29 1.84 -21.78
N ASN A 179 11.29 2.68 -21.83
CA ASN A 179 11.73 3.56 -20.74
C ASN A 179 10.99 4.90 -20.75
N GLY A 180 10.72 5.43 -19.54
CA GLY A 180 10.00 6.70 -19.38
C GLY A 180 8.55 6.60 -19.83
N LYS A 181 7.87 5.52 -19.40
CA LYS A 181 6.52 5.13 -19.85
C LYS A 181 5.64 4.69 -18.67
N ILE A 182 4.35 4.76 -18.88
CA ILE A 182 3.42 3.81 -18.29
C ILE A 182 3.14 2.76 -19.35
N LEU A 183 3.40 1.51 -19.03
CA LEU A 183 3.13 0.36 -19.89
C LEU A 183 1.82 -0.32 -19.44
N ARG A 184 1.02 -0.81 -20.40
CA ARG A 184 -0.21 -1.59 -20.13
C ARG A 184 -0.15 -2.91 -20.87
N ILE A 185 -0.27 -4.00 -20.13
CA ILE A 185 -0.29 -5.37 -20.64
C ILE A 185 -1.42 -6.17 -19.99
N ASN A 186 -1.82 -7.27 -20.63
CA ASN A 186 -2.64 -8.31 -20.00
C ASN A 186 -1.82 -9.10 -18.98
N LEU A 187 -2.47 -9.78 -18.03
CA LEU A 187 -1.80 -10.58 -16.99
C LEU A 187 -1.03 -11.79 -17.51
N ASP A 188 -1.17 -12.13 -18.79
CA ASP A 188 -0.37 -13.14 -19.50
C ASP A 188 0.84 -12.55 -20.25
N GLY A 189 1.04 -11.23 -20.22
CA GLY A 189 2.12 -10.51 -20.88
C GLY A 189 1.79 -10.04 -22.30
N THR A 190 0.63 -10.38 -22.85
CA THR A 190 0.22 -9.89 -24.17
C THR A 190 -0.20 -8.42 -24.13
N VAL A 191 -0.11 -7.74 -25.26
CA VAL A 191 -0.51 -6.34 -25.39
C VAL A 191 -2.01 -6.25 -25.66
N PRO A 192 -2.78 -5.45 -24.87
CA PRO A 192 -4.20 -5.21 -25.13
C PRO A 192 -4.43 -4.60 -26.52
N ASN A 193 -5.48 -5.05 -27.22
CA ASN A 193 -5.80 -4.58 -28.57
C ASN A 193 -6.25 -3.11 -28.62
N ASP A 194 -6.70 -2.57 -27.50
CA ASP A 194 -7.15 -1.20 -27.30
C ASP A 194 -6.06 -0.26 -26.77
N ASN A 195 -4.81 -0.72 -26.71
CA ASN A 195 -3.68 0.16 -26.45
C ASN A 195 -3.57 1.24 -27.55
N PRO A 196 -3.11 2.47 -27.20
CA PRO A 196 -3.11 3.61 -28.11
C PRO A 196 -2.17 3.41 -29.31
N PHE A 197 -1.16 2.56 -29.17
CA PHE A 197 -0.18 2.23 -30.19
C PHE A 197 -0.28 0.73 -30.51
N PRO A 198 -0.82 0.32 -31.66
CA PRO A 198 -1.10 -1.09 -31.96
C PRO A 198 0.12 -2.00 -31.78
N GLY A 199 -0.03 -3.07 -30.97
CA GLY A 199 1.04 -4.02 -30.68
C GLY A 199 2.15 -3.50 -29.78
N ASN A 200 2.01 -2.28 -29.23
CA ASN A 200 2.97 -1.66 -28.33
C ASN A 200 2.39 -1.57 -26.91
N PRO A 201 3.11 -1.98 -25.86
CA PRO A 201 2.60 -1.91 -24.50
C PRO A 201 2.49 -0.49 -23.93
N VAL A 202 2.94 0.54 -24.60
CA VAL A 202 2.91 1.93 -24.13
C VAL A 202 1.47 2.41 -23.94
N TYR A 203 1.13 2.81 -22.70
CA TYR A 203 -0.12 3.46 -22.34
C TYR A 203 0.00 4.98 -22.40
N SER A 204 1.09 5.52 -21.81
CA SER A 204 1.49 6.92 -21.89
C SER A 204 3.02 7.05 -21.90
N TYR A 205 3.54 8.18 -22.34
CA TYR A 205 4.97 8.39 -22.55
C TYR A 205 5.42 9.79 -22.15
N GLY A 206 6.73 10.04 -22.18
CA GLY A 206 7.28 11.32 -21.73
C GLY A 206 7.38 11.43 -20.23
N HIS A 207 7.59 10.32 -19.52
CA HIS A 207 7.78 10.26 -18.09
C HIS A 207 9.26 10.20 -17.73
N ARG A 208 9.62 10.76 -16.57
CA ARG A 208 10.98 10.69 -16.01
C ARG A 208 11.14 9.51 -15.04
N ASN A 209 10.37 9.48 -13.94
CA ASN A 209 10.50 8.46 -12.90
C ASN A 209 9.24 8.39 -12.01
N VAL A 210 8.19 7.76 -12.51
CA VAL A 210 6.93 7.58 -11.79
C VAL A 210 7.11 6.59 -10.65
N GLN A 211 6.75 6.98 -9.42
CA GLN A 211 6.94 6.21 -8.19
C GLN A 211 5.64 5.75 -7.54
N GLY A 212 4.53 6.39 -7.81
CA GLY A 212 3.22 6.01 -7.31
C GLY A 212 2.18 5.98 -8.41
N ILE A 213 1.26 5.01 -8.36
CA ILE A 213 0.11 4.87 -9.26
C ILE A 213 -1.08 4.45 -8.42
N VAL A 214 -2.20 5.16 -8.57
CA VAL A 214 -3.47 4.77 -7.94
C VAL A 214 -4.63 4.97 -8.90
N GLN A 215 -5.55 4.01 -8.93
CA GLN A 215 -6.86 4.21 -9.56
C GLN A 215 -7.87 4.66 -8.50
N HIS A 216 -8.49 5.80 -8.75
CA HIS A 216 -9.56 6.33 -7.92
C HIS A 216 -10.92 5.77 -8.32
N PRO A 217 -11.92 5.66 -7.42
CA PRO A 217 -13.27 5.18 -7.75
C PRO A 217 -13.99 5.96 -8.86
N ASN A 218 -13.57 7.21 -9.15
CA ASN A 218 -14.07 7.96 -10.30
C ASN A 218 -13.58 7.45 -11.66
N GLY A 219 -12.77 6.36 -11.68
CA GLY A 219 -12.19 5.75 -12.86
C GLY A 219 -10.88 6.36 -13.34
N LYS A 220 -10.46 7.52 -12.81
CA LYS A 220 -9.18 8.15 -13.20
C LYS A 220 -8.01 7.47 -12.50
N ILE A 221 -6.86 7.50 -13.17
CA ILE A 221 -5.59 6.97 -12.67
C ILE A 221 -4.70 8.17 -12.38
N TYR A 222 -4.16 8.23 -11.16
CA TYR A 222 -3.26 9.29 -10.73
C TYR A 222 -1.86 8.75 -10.53
N LEU A 223 -0.88 9.60 -10.85
CA LEU A 223 0.55 9.30 -10.76
C LEU A 223 1.23 10.29 -9.85
N SER A 224 2.27 9.84 -9.15
CA SER A 224 3.29 10.69 -8.55
C SER A 224 4.63 10.46 -9.24
N GLU A 225 5.33 11.52 -9.57
CA GLU A 225 6.53 11.47 -10.38
C GLU A 225 7.63 12.38 -9.83
N HIS A 226 8.89 11.91 -9.90
CA HIS A 226 10.04 12.70 -9.52
C HIS A 226 10.50 13.62 -10.65
N GLY A 227 10.57 14.92 -10.38
CA GLY A 227 11.27 15.91 -11.20
C GLY A 227 12.80 15.79 -11.13
N ALA A 228 13.51 16.59 -11.91
CA ALA A 228 14.97 16.55 -11.92
C ALA A 228 15.59 17.24 -10.68
N SER A 229 15.35 18.52 -10.51
CA SER A 229 15.73 19.33 -9.36
C SER A 229 14.58 20.19 -8.83
N THR A 230 13.59 20.38 -9.68
CA THR A 230 12.33 21.08 -9.46
C THR A 230 11.20 20.19 -9.92
N ASP A 231 9.98 20.59 -9.64
CA ASP A 231 8.74 20.10 -10.24
C ASP A 231 8.53 18.58 -10.15
N ASP A 232 8.63 18.05 -8.92
CA ASP A 232 7.99 16.76 -8.64
C ASP A 232 6.48 16.91 -8.91
N GLU A 233 5.85 15.91 -9.53
CA GLU A 233 4.51 16.06 -10.09
C GLU A 233 3.47 15.11 -9.47
N PHE A 234 2.22 15.60 -9.41
CA PHE A 234 1.03 14.78 -9.26
C PHE A 234 0.12 15.01 -10.48
N GLN A 235 -0.26 13.94 -11.16
CA GLN A 235 -0.85 14.04 -12.50
C GLN A 235 -1.89 12.94 -12.77
N ILE A 236 -2.74 13.14 -13.79
CA ILE A 236 -3.69 12.13 -14.27
C ILE A 236 -3.07 11.41 -15.45
N ALA A 237 -2.91 10.08 -15.35
CA ALA A 237 -2.55 9.25 -16.49
C ALA A 237 -3.69 9.23 -17.52
N GLU A 238 -3.37 9.56 -18.76
CA GLU A 238 -4.30 9.48 -19.88
C GLU A 238 -3.70 8.64 -21.01
N ILE A 239 -4.52 7.78 -21.58
CA ILE A 239 -4.10 6.88 -22.66
C ILE A 239 -3.59 7.66 -23.89
N GLY A 240 -2.43 7.29 -24.40
CA GLY A 240 -1.81 7.90 -25.58
C GLY A 240 -1.23 9.30 -25.38
N ARG A 241 -1.24 9.84 -24.14
CA ARG A 241 -0.75 11.20 -23.88
C ARG A 241 0.75 11.25 -23.63
N ASN A 242 1.34 12.37 -24.05
CA ASN A 242 2.71 12.76 -23.75
C ASN A 242 2.75 13.59 -22.46
N PHE A 243 3.66 13.27 -21.55
CA PHE A 243 3.86 13.98 -20.27
C PHE A 243 5.04 14.94 -20.28
N GLY A 244 5.69 15.10 -21.42
CA GLY A 244 6.60 16.21 -21.74
C GLY A 244 8.08 15.97 -21.47
N TRP A 245 8.44 15.14 -20.48
CA TRP A 245 9.85 14.92 -20.15
C TRP A 245 10.64 14.40 -21.36
N PRO A 246 11.88 14.91 -21.64
CA PRO A 246 12.66 15.91 -20.87
C PRO A 246 12.46 17.35 -21.37
N ASN A 247 11.54 17.61 -22.29
CA ASN A 247 11.36 18.93 -22.90
C ASN A 247 10.52 19.87 -22.05
N VAL A 248 9.79 19.33 -21.08
CA VAL A 248 8.93 20.05 -20.13
C VAL A 248 9.15 19.48 -18.75
N GLU A 249 9.29 20.35 -17.75
CA GLU A 249 9.28 20.02 -16.33
C GLU A 249 8.12 20.77 -15.66
N GLY A 250 7.18 20.05 -15.04
CA GLY A 250 6.00 20.67 -14.44
C GLY A 250 5.03 21.25 -15.48
N PHE A 251 4.64 22.49 -15.27
CA PHE A 251 3.69 23.19 -16.15
C PHE A 251 4.38 23.75 -17.40
N CYS A 252 3.65 23.84 -18.51
CA CYS A 252 4.11 24.45 -19.76
C CYS A 252 4.22 25.99 -19.63
N ASN A 253 5.10 26.48 -18.80
CA ASN A 253 5.14 27.90 -18.43
C ASN A 253 6.29 28.69 -19.10
N LEU A 254 7.32 28.03 -19.61
CA LEU A 254 8.39 28.66 -20.37
C LEU A 254 8.07 28.68 -21.87
N SER A 255 8.57 29.66 -22.59
CA SER A 255 8.24 29.83 -24.03
C SER A 255 8.61 28.61 -24.89
N GLY A 256 9.75 27.95 -24.59
CA GLY A 256 10.17 26.70 -25.26
C GLY A 256 9.23 25.54 -24.95
N GLU A 257 8.83 25.39 -23.67
CA GLU A 257 7.89 24.36 -23.22
C GLU A 257 6.51 24.55 -23.83
N GLN A 258 5.99 25.79 -23.86
CA GLN A 258 4.70 26.09 -24.49
C GLN A 258 4.64 25.67 -25.95
N ALA A 259 5.72 25.91 -26.70
CA ALA A 259 5.83 25.49 -28.08
C ALA A 259 5.82 23.96 -28.22
N PHE A 260 6.58 23.26 -27.36
CA PHE A 260 6.62 21.79 -27.32
C PHE A 260 5.28 21.20 -26.92
N CYS A 261 4.66 21.74 -25.87
CA CYS A 261 3.35 21.30 -25.36
C CYS A 261 2.28 21.38 -26.44
N SER A 262 2.21 22.52 -27.13
CA SER A 262 1.24 22.73 -28.21
C SER A 262 1.44 21.79 -29.38
N ALA A 263 2.72 21.51 -29.74
CA ALA A 263 3.07 20.63 -30.87
C ALA A 263 2.89 19.14 -30.57
N ASN A 264 3.02 18.72 -29.29
CA ASN A 264 3.10 17.32 -28.89
C ASN A 264 1.94 16.85 -27.98
N ASN A 265 0.87 17.64 -27.85
CA ASN A 265 -0.29 17.29 -27.04
C ASN A 265 0.07 16.90 -25.60
N VAL A 266 0.96 17.68 -24.95
CA VAL A 266 1.44 17.40 -23.61
C VAL A 266 0.30 17.55 -22.59
N LYS A 267 0.24 16.62 -21.64
CA LYS A 267 -0.63 16.67 -20.48
C LYS A 267 0.12 17.31 -19.32
N GLU A 268 -0.35 18.47 -18.88
CA GLU A 268 0.21 19.14 -17.70
C GLU A 268 -0.21 18.43 -16.41
N PRO A 269 0.62 18.50 -15.33
CA PRO A 269 0.29 17.95 -14.03
C PRO A 269 -0.85 18.73 -13.36
N LEU A 270 -1.44 18.14 -12.31
CA LEU A 270 -2.39 18.80 -11.42
C LEU A 270 -1.68 19.64 -10.35
N LEU A 271 -0.51 19.18 -9.90
CA LEU A 271 0.39 19.87 -8.97
C LEU A 271 1.84 19.62 -9.38
N ALA A 272 2.68 20.63 -9.13
CA ALA A 272 4.11 20.54 -9.20
C ALA A 272 4.75 21.14 -7.92
N TRP A 273 5.77 20.48 -7.38
CA TRP A 273 6.45 20.94 -6.16
C TRP A 273 7.90 21.34 -6.45
N THR A 274 8.17 22.62 -6.20
CA THR A 274 9.52 23.19 -6.25
C THR A 274 9.84 23.89 -4.91
N PRO A 275 10.90 23.46 -4.18
CA PRO A 275 11.84 22.38 -4.51
C PRO A 275 11.21 21.00 -4.48
N THR A 276 11.89 20.02 -5.07
CA THR A 276 11.45 18.59 -5.07
C THR A 276 11.24 18.08 -3.65
N ILE A 277 10.22 17.24 -3.48
CA ILE A 277 9.84 16.61 -2.21
C ILE A 277 10.09 15.09 -2.20
N ALA A 278 10.35 14.49 -3.37
CA ALA A 278 10.44 13.07 -3.66
C ALA A 278 9.16 12.30 -3.26
N PRO A 279 8.04 12.50 -3.99
CA PRO A 279 6.81 11.73 -3.79
C PRO A 279 7.07 10.25 -4.06
N SER A 280 6.35 9.37 -3.36
CA SER A 280 6.50 7.93 -3.55
C SER A 280 5.14 7.32 -3.85
N ASP A 281 4.66 6.40 -3.04
CA ASP A 281 3.43 5.67 -3.34
C ASP A 281 2.16 6.48 -3.10
N LEU A 282 1.08 6.05 -3.74
CA LEU A 282 -0.25 6.63 -3.71
C LEU A 282 -1.29 5.58 -3.34
N ILE A 283 -2.19 5.92 -2.41
CA ILE A 283 -3.43 5.16 -2.19
C ILE A 283 -4.64 6.10 -2.17
N TYR A 284 -5.82 5.59 -2.54
CA TYR A 284 -7.08 6.23 -2.22
C TYR A 284 -7.59 5.69 -0.89
N TYR A 285 -7.91 6.59 0.02
CA TYR A 285 -8.47 6.24 1.33
C TYR A 285 -9.90 6.74 1.46
N GLU A 286 -10.80 5.84 1.84
CA GLU A 286 -12.22 6.12 2.05
C GLU A 286 -12.68 5.41 3.32
N ASN A 287 -12.67 6.13 4.42
CA ASN A 287 -13.24 5.68 5.68
C ASN A 287 -13.25 6.79 6.74
N ALA A 288 -14.37 6.94 7.43
CA ALA A 288 -14.54 7.91 8.51
C ALA A 288 -13.67 7.64 9.76
N MET A 289 -12.97 6.49 9.86
CA MET A 289 -12.01 6.22 10.94
C MET A 289 -10.87 7.24 10.99
N PHE A 290 -10.44 7.73 9.83
CA PHE A 290 -9.50 8.84 9.69
C PHE A 290 -10.18 9.98 8.94
N PRO A 291 -10.95 10.86 9.61
CA PRO A 291 -11.66 11.96 8.96
C PRO A 291 -10.73 12.87 8.14
N GLU A 292 -9.48 13.00 8.57
CA GLU A 292 -8.45 13.79 7.87
C GLU A 292 -8.08 13.20 6.51
N PHE A 293 -8.24 11.89 6.35
CA PHE A 293 -7.86 11.13 5.15
C PHE A 293 -9.04 10.70 4.30
N ASP A 294 -10.26 10.79 4.86
CA ASP A 294 -11.47 10.31 4.19
C ASP A 294 -11.69 10.98 2.85
N ASN A 295 -12.00 10.18 1.81
CA ASN A 295 -12.17 10.60 0.42
C ASN A 295 -10.95 11.35 -0.18
N LYS A 296 -9.72 10.97 0.20
CA LYS A 296 -8.50 11.62 -0.30
C LYS A 296 -7.51 10.61 -0.88
N ILE A 297 -6.66 11.11 -1.77
CA ILE A 297 -5.47 10.39 -2.16
C ILE A 297 -4.36 10.70 -1.14
N LEU A 298 -3.81 9.65 -0.54
CA LEU A 298 -2.67 9.76 0.36
C LEU A 298 -1.40 9.46 -0.41
N MET A 299 -0.43 10.35 -0.30
CA MET A 299 0.87 10.26 -0.95
C MET A 299 1.97 10.21 0.10
N THR A 300 2.77 9.15 0.09
CA THR A 300 3.99 9.08 0.89
C THR A 300 5.11 9.90 0.26
N VAL A 301 5.96 10.52 1.09
CA VAL A 301 7.00 11.42 0.65
C VAL A 301 8.33 11.07 1.29
N LEU A 302 9.34 10.84 0.44
CA LEU A 302 10.66 10.40 0.88
C LEU A 302 11.53 11.56 1.40
N LYS A 303 11.74 12.60 0.59
CA LYS A 303 12.68 13.68 0.94
C LYS A 303 12.13 14.56 2.06
N ASP A 304 10.88 14.93 1.97
CA ASP A 304 10.21 15.76 2.96
C ASP A 304 9.60 14.97 4.13
N LYS A 305 9.67 13.62 4.09
CA LYS A 305 9.37 12.72 5.23
C LYS A 305 7.98 12.97 5.83
N LYS A 306 6.94 12.87 5.03
CA LYS A 306 5.57 13.18 5.42
C LYS A 306 4.56 12.37 4.59
N ILE A 307 3.31 12.43 4.97
CA ILE A 307 2.17 12.08 4.10
C ILE A 307 1.53 13.39 3.63
N ILE A 308 1.19 13.44 2.34
CA ILE A 308 0.33 14.49 1.79
C ILE A 308 -1.03 13.87 1.50
N ALA A 309 -2.08 14.42 2.11
CA ALA A 309 -3.46 14.10 1.78
C ALA A 309 -3.97 15.09 0.73
N LEU A 310 -4.29 14.59 -0.46
CA LEU A 310 -4.74 15.36 -1.61
C LEU A 310 -6.26 15.25 -1.73
N GLU A 311 -6.94 16.37 -1.62
CA GLU A 311 -8.37 16.50 -1.83
C GLU A 311 -8.62 16.85 -3.29
N LEU A 312 -9.38 16.03 -4.00
CA LEU A 312 -9.70 16.26 -5.40
C LEU A 312 -10.97 17.09 -5.56
N SER A 313 -11.07 17.83 -6.69
CA SER A 313 -12.35 18.37 -7.13
C SER A 313 -13.36 17.25 -7.39
N LEU A 314 -14.65 17.56 -7.38
CA LEU A 314 -15.74 16.58 -7.57
C LEU A 314 -15.60 15.76 -8.88
N ASP A 315 -15.09 16.36 -9.93
CA ASP A 315 -14.85 15.71 -11.21
C ASP A 315 -13.45 15.03 -11.28
N GLY A 316 -12.64 15.21 -10.24
CA GLY A 316 -11.28 14.66 -10.14
C GLY A 316 -10.28 15.26 -11.13
N THR A 317 -10.56 16.42 -11.74
CA THR A 317 -9.68 17.02 -12.75
C THR A 317 -8.70 18.05 -12.19
N SER A 318 -8.84 18.39 -10.90
CA SER A 318 -7.94 19.28 -10.17
C SER A 318 -7.80 18.87 -8.71
N VAL A 319 -6.82 19.43 -8.04
CA VAL A 319 -6.63 19.29 -6.58
C VAL A 319 -7.26 20.49 -5.89
N ALA A 320 -8.30 20.26 -5.08
CA ALA A 320 -9.00 21.29 -4.31
C ALA A 320 -8.21 21.71 -3.07
N GLY A 321 -7.40 20.80 -2.51
CA GLY A 321 -6.59 21.08 -1.33
C GLY A 321 -5.53 20.02 -1.08
N GLN A 322 -4.50 20.41 -0.32
CA GLN A 322 -3.50 19.48 0.17
C GLN A 322 -3.21 19.75 1.64
N THR A 323 -3.10 18.70 2.44
CA THR A 323 -2.74 18.79 3.86
C THR A 323 -1.60 17.83 4.17
N HIS A 324 -0.65 18.29 4.99
CA HIS A 324 0.55 17.55 5.31
C HIS A 324 0.47 16.97 6.72
N TYR A 325 0.77 15.67 6.85
CA TYR A 325 0.73 14.94 8.10
C TYR A 325 2.03 14.19 8.37
N LEU A 326 2.29 13.83 9.62
CA LEU A 326 3.41 12.99 10.07
C LEU A 326 4.79 13.53 9.69
N TYR A 327 4.93 14.85 9.56
CA TYR A 327 6.18 15.47 9.14
C TYR A 327 7.36 15.06 10.04
N ASN A 328 8.38 14.42 9.42
CA ASN A 328 9.62 13.94 10.05
C ASN A 328 9.44 12.98 11.25
N GLN A 329 8.27 12.36 11.40
CA GLN A 329 7.97 11.43 12.51
C GLN A 329 8.66 10.06 12.32
N PHE A 330 8.65 9.54 11.10
CA PHE A 330 9.13 8.19 10.79
C PHE A 330 10.27 8.17 9.76
N GLY A 331 10.87 9.33 9.47
CA GLY A 331 11.83 9.48 8.39
C GLY A 331 11.18 9.40 7.02
N ARG A 332 11.91 8.90 6.04
CA ARG A 332 11.48 8.74 4.65
C ARG A 332 10.39 7.66 4.57
N LEU A 333 9.24 7.99 4.01
CA LEU A 333 8.14 7.05 3.81
C LEU A 333 8.16 6.57 2.36
N ARG A 334 8.33 5.25 2.17
CA ARG A 334 8.45 4.64 0.84
C ARG A 334 7.10 4.20 0.29
N ASP A 335 6.29 3.57 1.15
CA ASP A 335 5.12 2.86 0.69
C ASP A 335 3.99 2.88 1.72
N ILE A 336 2.77 2.67 1.26
CA ILE A 336 1.56 2.78 2.08
C ILE A 336 0.52 1.75 1.62
N CYS A 337 -0.09 1.03 2.56
CA CYS A 337 -1.27 0.22 2.24
C CYS A 337 -2.30 0.29 3.35
N VAL A 338 -3.52 -0.15 3.04
CA VAL A 338 -4.66 -0.16 3.96
C VAL A 338 -4.96 -1.58 4.39
N GLY A 339 -5.11 -1.79 5.69
CA GLY A 339 -5.53 -3.07 6.24
C GLY A 339 -7.05 -3.26 6.26
N PRO A 340 -7.53 -4.44 6.66
CA PRO A 340 -8.95 -4.81 6.62
C PRO A 340 -9.82 -3.99 7.56
N LEU A 341 -9.24 -3.45 8.64
CA LEU A 341 -9.93 -2.56 9.60
C LEU A 341 -9.74 -1.09 9.25
N LYS A 342 -9.27 -0.80 8.02
CA LYS A 342 -8.97 0.55 7.52
C LYS A 342 -7.81 1.25 8.24
N GLU A 343 -7.02 0.50 9.01
CA GLU A 343 -5.74 0.96 9.53
C GLU A 343 -4.74 1.16 8.39
N ILE A 344 -3.79 2.07 8.59
CA ILE A 344 -2.80 2.43 7.58
C ILE A 344 -1.45 1.85 7.95
N TYR A 345 -0.85 1.09 7.04
CA TYR A 345 0.51 0.58 7.14
C TYR A 345 1.46 1.43 6.31
N LEU A 346 2.64 1.70 6.86
CA LEU A 346 3.68 2.52 6.22
C LEU A 346 5.01 1.76 6.23
N ALA A 347 5.69 1.73 5.09
CA ALA A 347 7.06 1.27 4.98
C ALA A 347 8.04 2.44 5.12
N THR A 348 8.99 2.32 6.06
CA THR A 348 10.02 3.33 6.30
C THR A 348 11.27 3.05 5.46
N ASN A 349 11.97 4.11 5.06
CA ASN A 349 13.20 4.03 4.25
C ASN A 349 14.32 4.92 4.81
N GLY A 350 14.51 4.86 6.15
CA GLY A 350 15.58 5.53 6.86
C GLY A 350 15.41 7.04 7.02
N VAL A 351 16.44 7.68 7.53
CA VAL A 351 16.41 9.11 7.89
C VAL A 351 16.96 10.04 6.80
N SER A 352 17.73 9.49 5.85
CA SER A 352 18.32 10.26 4.75
C SER A 352 18.51 9.40 3.51
N TRP A 353 18.72 10.02 2.37
CA TRP A 353 19.05 9.34 1.11
C TRP A 353 20.30 8.45 1.22
N SER A 354 21.29 8.93 1.91
CA SER A 354 22.58 8.24 2.11
C SER A 354 22.52 7.17 3.23
N ASN A 355 21.40 7.06 3.95
CA ASN A 355 21.25 6.02 4.95
C ASN A 355 20.91 4.68 4.27
N THR A 356 21.94 3.94 3.95
CA THR A 356 21.87 2.63 3.31
C THR A 356 22.09 1.48 4.30
N ASN A 357 21.96 1.74 5.61
CA ASN A 357 22.12 0.69 6.62
C ASN A 357 21.12 -0.43 6.37
N PRO A 358 21.58 -1.62 5.99
CA PRO A 358 20.69 -2.74 5.74
C PRO A 358 20.00 -3.19 7.03
N ASN A 359 18.83 -3.80 6.91
CA ASN A 359 18.08 -4.39 8.01
C ASN A 359 17.74 -3.43 9.16
N THR A 360 17.47 -2.17 8.85
CA THR A 360 17.10 -1.14 9.84
C THR A 360 15.72 -0.51 9.60
N HIS A 361 15.07 -0.87 8.49
CA HIS A 361 13.79 -0.29 8.13
C HIS A 361 12.63 -1.08 8.71
N SER A 362 11.47 -0.43 8.80
CA SER A 362 10.31 -0.97 9.52
C SER A 362 9.03 -0.85 8.70
N ILE A 363 8.08 -1.71 9.04
CA ILE A 363 6.66 -1.51 8.73
C ILE A 363 6.00 -1.09 10.05
N ILE A 364 5.32 0.04 10.01
CA ILE A 364 4.53 0.58 11.12
C ILE A 364 3.06 0.62 10.74
N VAL A 365 2.19 0.58 11.74
CA VAL A 365 0.75 0.75 11.55
C VAL A 365 0.25 1.93 12.34
N LEU A 366 -0.69 2.65 11.75
CA LEU A 366 -1.44 3.74 12.35
C LEU A 366 -2.88 3.27 12.58
N ARG A 367 -3.33 3.26 13.84
CA ARG A 367 -4.70 2.91 14.23
C ARG A 367 -5.34 4.09 14.96
N PRO A 368 -6.43 4.66 14.47
CA PRO A 368 -7.14 5.67 15.23
C PRO A 368 -7.59 5.10 16.57
N LEU A 369 -7.27 5.80 17.65
CA LEU A 369 -7.91 5.57 18.93
C LEU A 369 -9.24 6.31 18.89
N ASN A 370 -10.23 5.72 18.26
CA ASN A 370 -11.58 6.21 18.45
C ASN A 370 -11.91 5.95 19.93
N ASP A 371 -12.32 6.98 20.65
CA ASP A 371 -12.96 6.79 21.93
C ASP A 371 -13.98 5.66 21.75
N LEU A 372 -13.79 4.58 22.49
CA LEU A 372 -14.78 3.52 22.61
C LEU A 372 -15.97 4.08 23.41
N THR A 373 -16.54 5.18 22.94
CA THR A 373 -17.87 5.56 23.34
C THR A 373 -18.76 4.50 22.71
N ILE A 374 -19.09 3.48 23.50
CA ILE A 374 -20.22 2.60 23.22
C ILE A 374 -21.42 3.55 23.22
N ASN A 375 -21.74 4.10 22.08
CA ASN A 375 -23.06 4.66 21.88
C ASN A 375 -23.99 3.45 22.02
N ASP A 376 -24.79 3.47 23.05
CA ASP A 376 -25.83 2.50 23.34
C ASP A 376 -26.86 2.56 22.20
N PHE A 377 -26.51 1.97 21.05
CA PHE A 377 -27.52 1.58 20.08
C PHE A 377 -28.41 0.56 20.79
N GLY A 378 -29.70 0.81 20.78
CA GLY A 378 -30.67 0.09 21.55
C GLY A 378 -30.35 -1.41 21.61
N SER A 379 -30.50 -2.01 22.75
CA SER A 379 -30.06 -3.36 23.18
C SER A 379 -30.44 -4.52 22.22
N ASN A 380 -30.99 -4.24 21.02
CA ASN A 380 -31.58 -5.21 20.10
C ASN A 380 -30.98 -5.20 18.68
N SER A 381 -29.88 -4.47 18.40
CA SER A 381 -29.37 -4.36 17.02
C SER A 381 -28.75 -5.64 16.46
N PHE A 382 -28.20 -6.53 17.32
CA PHE A 382 -27.82 -7.89 16.93
C PHE A 382 -27.81 -8.85 18.13
N ALA A 383 -28.01 -10.14 17.83
CA ALA A 383 -27.97 -11.22 18.79
C ALA A 383 -27.00 -12.31 18.34
N ILE A 384 -26.41 -13.04 19.29
CA ILE A 384 -25.56 -14.20 19.04
C ILE A 384 -26.02 -15.38 19.88
N TYR A 385 -26.19 -16.54 19.21
CA TYR A 385 -26.60 -17.77 19.90
C TYR A 385 -26.17 -19.05 19.15
N PRO A 386 -25.94 -20.18 19.88
CA PRO A 386 -25.86 -20.24 21.32
C PRO A 386 -24.67 -19.49 21.88
N ASN A 387 -24.80 -18.97 23.10
CA ASN A 387 -23.71 -18.36 23.85
C ASN A 387 -23.83 -18.82 25.32
N PRO A 388 -22.96 -19.70 25.80
CA PRO A 388 -21.72 -20.21 25.18
C PRO A 388 -21.93 -21.00 23.87
N THR A 389 -20.91 -20.93 23.00
CA THR A 389 -20.88 -21.67 21.73
C THR A 389 -20.00 -22.92 21.88
N GLU A 390 -20.30 -23.98 21.10
CA GLU A 390 -19.42 -25.15 21.01
C GLU A 390 -18.63 -25.15 19.68
N ASN A 391 -19.29 -25.36 18.54
CA ASN A 391 -18.64 -25.45 17.25
C ASN A 391 -19.02 -24.34 16.27
N GLN A 392 -20.19 -23.73 16.49
CA GLN A 392 -20.69 -22.61 15.69
C GLN A 392 -21.68 -21.79 16.51
N PHE A 393 -21.78 -20.52 16.15
CA PHE A 393 -22.85 -19.64 16.64
C PHE A 393 -23.54 -18.96 15.45
N THR A 394 -24.75 -18.52 15.67
CA THR A 394 -25.49 -17.69 14.71
C THR A 394 -25.45 -16.25 15.20
N MET A 395 -25.23 -15.34 14.30
CA MET A 395 -25.34 -13.91 14.48
C MET A 395 -26.54 -13.41 13.69
N ASP A 396 -27.58 -12.95 14.39
CA ASP A 396 -28.73 -12.27 13.78
C ASP A 396 -28.56 -10.77 13.91
N VAL A 397 -28.76 -10.04 12.84
CA VAL A 397 -28.59 -8.58 12.77
C VAL A 397 -29.85 -7.92 12.21
N SER A 398 -30.02 -6.63 12.52
CA SER A 398 -31.04 -5.77 11.91
C SER A 398 -30.63 -5.32 10.50
N ASP A 399 -31.60 -4.93 9.68
CA ASP A 399 -31.41 -4.53 8.27
C ASP A 399 -30.40 -3.39 8.09
N ASP A 400 -30.32 -2.46 9.03
CA ASP A 400 -29.39 -1.33 9.02
C ASP A 400 -27.91 -1.74 9.11
N LEU A 401 -27.64 -2.95 9.66
CA LEU A 401 -26.30 -3.52 9.75
C LEU A 401 -25.88 -4.33 8.52
N MET A 402 -26.75 -4.52 7.54
CA MET A 402 -26.37 -5.20 6.30
C MET A 402 -25.28 -4.45 5.54
N GLY A 403 -24.24 -5.17 5.12
CA GLY A 403 -23.04 -4.60 4.48
C GLY A 403 -22.01 -4.00 5.46
N SER A 404 -22.28 -4.05 6.77
CA SER A 404 -21.31 -3.70 7.80
C SER A 404 -20.24 -4.78 7.97
N SER A 405 -19.06 -4.42 8.42
CA SER A 405 -18.02 -5.39 8.79
C SER A 405 -18.20 -5.88 10.23
N PHE A 406 -17.89 -7.15 10.46
CA PHE A 406 -17.80 -7.69 11.81
C PHE A 406 -16.49 -8.44 12.04
N TYR A 407 -16.02 -8.49 13.26
CA TYR A 407 -14.82 -9.20 13.66
C TYR A 407 -14.92 -9.76 15.07
N LEU A 408 -14.27 -10.90 15.25
CA LEU A 408 -14.15 -11.58 16.55
C LEU A 408 -12.76 -11.33 17.10
N ILE A 409 -12.67 -10.83 18.33
CA ILE A 409 -11.42 -10.60 19.04
C ILE A 409 -11.34 -11.44 20.32
N ASP A 410 -10.11 -11.83 20.69
CA ASP A 410 -9.84 -12.38 22.01
C ASP A 410 -9.69 -11.25 23.07
N MET A 411 -9.50 -11.64 24.33
CA MET A 411 -9.38 -10.69 25.44
C MET A 411 -8.07 -9.87 25.43
N SER A 412 -7.13 -10.21 24.55
CA SER A 412 -5.92 -9.40 24.30
C SER A 412 -6.13 -8.35 23.21
N GLY A 413 -7.32 -8.34 22.57
CA GLY A 413 -7.64 -7.45 21.44
C GLY A 413 -7.23 -7.99 20.08
N ARG A 414 -6.71 -9.24 20.02
CA ARG A 414 -6.29 -9.87 18.76
C ARG A 414 -7.51 -10.26 17.94
N VAL A 415 -7.57 -9.83 16.69
CA VAL A 415 -8.59 -10.24 15.73
C VAL A 415 -8.33 -11.68 15.30
N LEU A 416 -9.33 -12.54 15.50
CA LEU A 416 -9.28 -13.97 15.15
C LEU A 416 -9.99 -14.25 13.82
N PHE A 417 -10.97 -13.42 13.48
CA PHE A 417 -11.79 -13.59 12.30
C PHE A 417 -12.47 -12.25 11.96
N SER A 418 -12.62 -11.96 10.68
CA SER A 418 -13.38 -10.80 10.18
C SER A 418 -14.14 -11.16 8.90
N SER A 419 -15.31 -10.54 8.70
CA SER A 419 -16.10 -10.68 7.47
C SER A 419 -17.08 -9.52 7.31
N ILE A 420 -17.79 -9.50 6.19
CA ILE A 420 -18.88 -8.56 5.91
C ILE A 420 -20.22 -9.28 6.16
N ILE A 421 -21.18 -8.56 6.71
CA ILE A 421 -22.54 -9.06 6.92
C ILE A 421 -23.28 -9.01 5.59
N THR A 422 -23.54 -10.19 5.02
CA THR A 422 -24.24 -10.35 3.75
C THR A 422 -25.64 -10.91 3.91
N GLU A 423 -25.99 -11.41 5.11
CA GLU A 423 -27.28 -12.04 5.44
C GLU A 423 -27.71 -11.59 6.84
N LEU A 424 -29.03 -11.45 7.06
CA LEU A 424 -29.60 -11.08 8.36
C LEU A 424 -29.31 -12.11 9.46
N SER A 425 -29.05 -13.36 9.08
CA SER A 425 -28.70 -14.45 9.97
C SER A 425 -27.47 -15.18 9.44
N THR A 426 -26.31 -14.91 10.05
CA THR A 426 -25.02 -15.44 9.60
C THR A 426 -24.51 -16.50 10.58
N LYS A 427 -24.18 -17.70 10.06
CA LYS A 427 -23.51 -18.76 10.84
C LYS A 427 -22.01 -18.60 10.82
N VAL A 428 -21.41 -18.57 12.00
CA VAL A 428 -19.97 -18.42 12.18
C VAL A 428 -19.38 -19.68 12.83
N ASN A 429 -18.38 -20.27 12.18
CA ASN A 429 -17.69 -21.45 12.71
C ASN A 429 -16.75 -21.02 13.87
N SER A 430 -16.93 -21.62 15.03
CA SER A 430 -16.12 -21.39 16.23
C SER A 430 -15.34 -22.63 16.68
N SER A 431 -15.30 -23.70 15.88
CA SER A 431 -14.67 -24.97 16.25
C SER A 431 -13.17 -24.87 16.53
N LEU A 432 -12.48 -23.90 15.90
CA LEU A 432 -11.05 -23.66 16.08
C LEU A 432 -10.71 -22.71 17.23
N LEU A 433 -11.71 -22.13 17.88
CA LEU A 433 -11.49 -21.29 19.03
C LEU A 433 -11.18 -22.14 20.26
N GLU A 434 -10.27 -21.70 21.10
CA GLU A 434 -10.03 -22.28 22.42
C GLU A 434 -11.16 -21.91 23.40
N ASN A 435 -11.30 -22.66 24.51
CA ASN A 435 -12.26 -22.30 25.55
C ASN A 435 -11.86 -20.96 26.19
N GLY A 436 -12.77 -19.99 26.16
CA GLY A 436 -12.47 -18.66 26.67
C GLY A 436 -13.55 -17.63 26.37
N MET A 437 -13.20 -16.39 26.63
CA MET A 437 -14.05 -15.24 26.38
C MET A 437 -13.54 -14.48 25.15
N TYR A 438 -14.50 -14.10 24.29
CA TYR A 438 -14.25 -13.35 23.06
C TYR A 438 -15.22 -12.18 22.97
N GLN A 439 -14.92 -11.21 22.11
CA GLN A 439 -15.86 -10.15 21.74
C GLN A 439 -16.13 -10.20 20.25
N LEU A 440 -17.40 -10.24 19.86
CA LEU A 440 -17.86 -10.02 18.50
C LEU A 440 -18.22 -8.55 18.36
N ILE A 441 -17.56 -7.88 17.45
CA ILE A 441 -17.72 -6.43 17.21
C ILE A 441 -18.22 -6.23 15.78
N ILE A 442 -19.28 -5.45 15.61
CA ILE A 442 -19.78 -4.98 14.31
C ILE A 442 -19.42 -3.52 14.18
N THR A 443 -18.87 -3.13 13.03
CA THR A 443 -18.64 -1.74 12.67
C THR A 443 -19.65 -1.35 11.59
N GLY A 444 -20.58 -0.47 11.95
CA GLY A 444 -21.59 0.04 11.04
C GLY A 444 -21.02 0.96 9.95
N LYS A 445 -21.86 1.33 8.99
CA LYS A 445 -21.48 2.12 7.82
C LYS A 445 -20.97 3.53 8.15
N ASN A 446 -21.39 4.06 9.30
CA ASN A 446 -20.98 5.39 9.79
C ASN A 446 -19.81 5.30 10.80
N GLY A 447 -19.19 4.11 10.93
CA GLY A 447 -18.06 3.89 11.85
C GLY A 447 -18.46 3.57 13.30
N GLU A 448 -19.76 3.55 13.64
CA GLU A 448 -20.25 3.11 14.95
C GLU A 448 -19.89 1.66 15.22
N LYS A 449 -19.55 1.33 16.47
CA LYS A 449 -19.19 -0.03 16.87
C LYS A 449 -20.16 -0.58 17.90
N ILE A 450 -20.62 -1.80 17.69
CA ILE A 450 -21.48 -2.54 18.61
C ILE A 450 -20.75 -3.84 18.97
N ALA A 451 -20.67 -4.16 20.25
CA ALA A 451 -19.97 -5.34 20.72
C ALA A 451 -20.89 -6.28 21.52
N ARG A 452 -20.67 -7.59 21.38
CA ARG A 452 -21.28 -8.64 22.20
C ARG A 452 -20.22 -9.62 22.69
N LYS A 453 -20.36 -10.03 23.93
CA LYS A 453 -19.53 -11.07 24.54
C LYS A 453 -19.93 -12.43 23.98
N LEU A 454 -18.95 -13.21 23.53
CA LEU A 454 -19.08 -14.61 23.16
C LEU A 454 -18.25 -15.47 24.12
N LEU A 455 -18.85 -16.55 24.61
CA LEU A 455 -18.18 -17.57 25.42
C LEU A 455 -18.04 -18.85 24.59
N LYS A 456 -16.88 -19.46 24.67
CA LYS A 456 -16.61 -20.79 24.12
C LYS A 456 -16.33 -21.76 25.24
#